data_639aeab4ea7fff2d5fe85445ff73b7cd
#
_entry.id   639aeab4ea7fff2d5fe85445ff73b7cd
#
_cell.length_a   1.000
_cell.length_b   1.000
_cell.length_c   1.000
_cell.angle_alpha   90.00
_cell.angle_beta   90.00
_cell.angle_gamma   90.00
#
_symmetry.space_group_name_H-M   'P 1'
#
loop_
_entity.id
_entity.type
_entity.pdbx_description
1 polymer ?
#
loop_
_entity_poly.entity_id
_entity_poly.type
_entity_poly.pdbx_seq_one_letter_code
_entity_poly.pdbx_strand_id
1 'polypeptide(L)'
;MRNWLRAGLALVACAAGAQAVDWKALQPQGYVSDFAGVIPDSSRASLEAYCAAVEQSTGAQMALVTIPSLEDEPIEDVANTIFRAWGVGLKGKNEGILMLLAVHDRRSRLEVGYGLEPILPDGLSGSILRQMRPALRQGDYGDAMLAAAETIGNAIAQAKHVTLTASLPRRHRPSASDSIPWPMILGGIVLLFWLIRAGGSRGHGGGGILTGLILGNLIGGSSWGGRGGGGFGGSDSGGGFGGFGGGDSGGGGASGNW
;
A
#
# COMPACT_ATOMS: atom_id res chain seq x y z
N MET A 1 -55.64 19.61 -32.98
CA MET A 1 -55.52 19.48 -31.55
C MET A 1 -55.06 18.04 -31.18
N ARG A 2 -53.84 17.56 -31.56
CA ARG A 2 -53.46 16.15 -31.33
C ARG A 2 -51.97 15.93 -31.15
N ASN A 3 -51.18 16.97 -30.79
CA ASN A 3 -49.74 16.89 -30.61
C ASN A 3 -49.23 17.22 -29.22
N TRP A 4 -50.08 17.48 -28.25
CA TRP A 4 -49.66 17.84 -26.87
C TRP A 4 -49.56 16.66 -25.91
N LEU A 5 -49.99 15.44 -26.32
CA LEU A 5 -49.96 14.25 -25.48
C LEU A 5 -48.71 13.40 -25.59
N ARG A 6 -47.73 13.80 -26.39
CA ARG A 6 -46.47 13.05 -26.58
C ARG A 6 -45.26 13.63 -25.88
N ALA A 7 -45.38 14.79 -25.24
CA ALA A 7 -44.28 15.45 -24.52
C ALA A 7 -44.20 15.11 -23.02
N GLY A 8 -45.15 14.35 -22.49
CA GLY A 8 -45.25 14.04 -21.06
C GLY A 8 -44.62 12.73 -20.58
N LEU A 9 -44.00 11.92 -21.49
CA LEU A 9 -43.55 10.56 -21.13
C LEU A 9 -42.04 10.33 -21.17
N ALA A 10 -41.25 11.37 -21.08
CA ALA A 10 -39.77 11.24 -21.16
C ALA A 10 -39.03 11.71 -19.91
N LEU A 11 -39.68 11.88 -18.79
CA LEU A 11 -39.05 12.36 -17.54
C LEU A 11 -39.22 11.40 -16.35
N VAL A 12 -39.26 10.10 -16.63
CA VAL A 12 -39.23 9.05 -15.59
C VAL A 12 -38.20 8.03 -15.97
N ALA A 13 -36.96 8.31 -15.71
CA ALA A 13 -35.91 7.29 -15.56
C ALA A 13 -34.57 7.97 -15.25
N CYS A 14 -34.20 7.99 -14.03
CA CYS A 14 -32.84 7.78 -13.48
C CYS A 14 -32.79 8.26 -12.04
N ALA A 15 -33.75 7.81 -11.24
CA ALA A 15 -33.42 7.61 -9.84
C ALA A 15 -32.77 6.22 -9.76
N ALA A 16 -31.53 6.11 -10.26
CA ALA A 16 -30.64 5.07 -9.78
C ALA A 16 -30.43 5.38 -8.30
N GLY A 17 -31.20 4.72 -7.44
CA GLY A 17 -31.06 4.84 -6.01
C GLY A 17 -29.60 4.50 -5.69
N ALA A 18 -28.87 5.45 -5.13
CA ALA A 18 -27.65 5.16 -4.42
C ALA A 18 -28.01 4.18 -3.32
N GLN A 19 -27.79 2.90 -3.54
CA GLN A 19 -27.96 1.89 -2.49
C GLN A 19 -26.78 2.10 -1.55
N ALA A 20 -27.07 2.55 -0.33
CA ALA A 20 -26.06 2.61 0.73
C ALA A 20 -25.40 1.25 0.87
N VAL A 21 -24.08 1.23 0.89
CA VAL A 21 -23.31 -0.02 1.04
C VAL A 21 -23.58 -0.57 2.44
N ASP A 22 -23.99 -1.83 2.53
CA ASP A 22 -24.11 -2.50 3.82
C ASP A 22 -22.73 -2.99 4.30
N TRP A 23 -22.03 -2.15 5.04
CA TRP A 23 -20.72 -2.45 5.60
C TRP A 23 -20.71 -3.66 6.54
N LYS A 24 -21.86 -4.01 7.13
CA LYS A 24 -22.03 -5.18 8.00
C LYS A 24 -22.06 -6.48 7.20
N ALA A 25 -22.47 -6.42 5.95
CA ALA A 25 -22.49 -7.58 5.06
C ALA A 25 -21.11 -7.94 4.50
N LEU A 26 -20.12 -7.02 4.60
CA LEU A 26 -18.76 -7.30 4.20
C LEU A 26 -18.16 -8.42 5.05
N GLN A 27 -17.60 -9.43 4.39
CA GLN A 27 -16.94 -10.56 5.07
C GLN A 27 -15.42 -10.43 4.97
N PRO A 28 -14.66 -10.74 6.04
CA PRO A 28 -13.21 -10.74 5.99
C PRO A 28 -12.70 -11.81 5.03
N GLN A 29 -11.71 -11.45 4.20
CA GLN A 29 -11.03 -12.38 3.27
C GLN A 29 -9.81 -13.05 3.91
N GLY A 30 -9.35 -12.53 5.04
CA GLY A 30 -8.15 -12.88 5.77
C GLY A 30 -7.82 -11.75 6.74
N TYR A 31 -6.57 -11.66 7.15
CA TYR A 31 -6.08 -10.46 7.83
C TYR A 31 -6.06 -9.27 6.87
N VAL A 32 -5.89 -9.52 5.57
CA VAL A 32 -5.88 -8.52 4.51
C VAL A 32 -7.10 -8.69 3.61
N SER A 33 -7.99 -7.74 3.66
CA SER A 33 -9.22 -7.71 2.87
C SER A 33 -9.18 -6.57 1.87
N ASP A 34 -8.76 -6.87 0.64
CA ASP A 34 -8.52 -5.88 -0.41
C ASP A 34 -9.73 -5.79 -1.37
N PHE A 35 -10.76 -5.06 -0.97
CA PHE A 35 -11.94 -4.84 -1.80
C PHE A 35 -11.73 -3.80 -2.90
N ALA A 36 -10.69 -2.97 -2.78
CA ALA A 36 -10.31 -2.00 -3.81
C ALA A 36 -9.40 -2.60 -4.89
N GLY A 37 -8.81 -3.78 -4.65
CA GLY A 37 -7.91 -4.43 -5.61
C GLY A 37 -6.60 -3.69 -5.84
N VAL A 38 -6.08 -3.00 -4.82
CA VAL A 38 -4.89 -2.13 -4.93
C VAL A 38 -3.64 -2.70 -4.27
N ILE A 39 -3.73 -3.82 -3.58
CA ILE A 39 -2.60 -4.44 -2.89
C ILE A 39 -2.01 -5.54 -3.79
N PRO A 40 -0.72 -5.44 -4.20
CA PRO A 40 -0.06 -6.50 -4.94
C PRO A 40 -0.04 -7.83 -4.17
N ASP A 41 -0.18 -8.96 -4.86
CA ASP A 41 -0.23 -10.30 -4.24
C ASP A 41 0.98 -10.58 -3.34
N SER A 42 2.18 -10.14 -3.73
CA SER A 42 3.40 -10.30 -2.92
C SER A 42 3.33 -9.52 -1.60
N SER A 43 2.75 -8.32 -1.62
CA SER A 43 2.56 -7.52 -0.41
C SER A 43 1.45 -8.10 0.46
N ARG A 44 0.36 -8.59 -0.17
CA ARG A 44 -0.73 -9.28 0.53
C ARG A 44 -0.21 -10.50 1.29
N ALA A 45 0.54 -11.39 0.62
CA ALA A 45 1.11 -12.57 1.25
C ALA A 45 2.02 -12.22 2.45
N SER A 46 2.84 -11.18 2.29
CA SER A 46 3.73 -10.70 3.36
C SER A 46 2.94 -10.13 4.55
N LEU A 47 1.89 -9.35 4.29
CA LEU A 47 1.02 -8.79 5.31
C LEU A 47 0.25 -9.89 6.07
N GLU A 48 -0.31 -10.86 5.35
CA GLU A 48 -1.00 -12.02 5.96
C GLU A 48 -0.07 -12.77 6.91
N ALA A 49 1.13 -13.14 6.44
CA ALA A 49 2.12 -13.84 7.26
C ALA A 49 2.54 -13.03 8.49
N TYR A 50 2.71 -11.71 8.34
CA TYR A 50 3.08 -10.83 9.43
C TYR A 50 1.96 -10.69 10.47
N CYS A 51 0.72 -10.45 10.05
CA CYS A 51 -0.43 -10.37 10.95
C CYS A 51 -0.63 -11.66 11.73
N ALA A 52 -0.50 -12.82 11.08
CA ALA A 52 -0.55 -14.12 11.73
C ALA A 52 0.55 -14.27 12.79
N ALA A 53 1.79 -13.85 12.50
CA ALA A 53 2.89 -13.91 13.45
C ALA A 53 2.69 -12.96 14.65
N VAL A 54 2.13 -11.77 14.42
CA VAL A 54 1.77 -10.86 15.51
C VAL A 54 0.70 -11.48 16.39
N GLU A 55 -0.36 -12.05 15.83
CA GLU A 55 -1.40 -12.71 16.59
C GLU A 55 -0.85 -13.89 17.40
N GLN A 56 -0.06 -14.77 16.79
CA GLN A 56 0.56 -15.91 17.47
C GLN A 56 1.46 -15.48 18.63
N SER A 57 2.23 -14.41 18.47
CA SER A 57 3.20 -13.97 19.47
C SER A 57 2.59 -13.11 20.57
N THR A 58 1.58 -12.32 20.23
CA THR A 58 1.04 -11.27 21.12
C THR A 58 -0.42 -11.50 21.52
N GLY A 59 -1.16 -12.27 20.75
CA GLY A 59 -2.62 -12.42 20.86
C GLY A 59 -3.41 -11.23 20.27
N ALA A 60 -2.73 -10.18 19.77
CA ALA A 60 -3.39 -9.04 19.13
C ALA A 60 -3.73 -9.36 17.68
N GLN A 61 -4.94 -9.02 17.23
CA GLN A 61 -5.41 -9.24 15.87
C GLN A 61 -5.40 -7.95 15.06
N MET A 62 -4.87 -8.00 13.84
CA MET A 62 -4.86 -6.87 12.91
C MET A 62 -5.70 -7.19 11.67
N ALA A 63 -6.67 -6.34 11.35
CA ALA A 63 -7.42 -6.35 10.11
C ALA A 63 -6.97 -5.19 9.21
N LEU A 64 -6.50 -5.50 8.02
CA LEU A 64 -6.02 -4.52 7.03
C LEU A 64 -7.02 -4.50 5.87
N VAL A 65 -7.70 -3.39 5.69
CA VAL A 65 -8.87 -3.30 4.79
C VAL A 65 -8.65 -2.17 3.79
N THR A 66 -8.92 -2.44 2.53
CA THR A 66 -9.08 -1.41 1.50
C THR A 66 -10.47 -1.48 0.92
N ILE A 67 -11.09 -0.31 0.72
CA ILE A 67 -12.38 -0.16 0.04
C ILE A 67 -12.25 0.86 -1.09
N PRO A 68 -13.06 0.74 -2.16
CA PRO A 68 -13.03 1.72 -3.25
C PRO A 68 -13.42 3.12 -2.79
N SER A 69 -14.54 3.28 -2.10
CA SER A 69 -15.12 4.55 -1.64
C SER A 69 -15.87 4.37 -0.34
N LEU A 70 -16.09 5.47 0.38
CA LEU A 70 -16.90 5.56 1.59
C LEU A 70 -18.38 5.81 1.31
N GLU A 71 -18.75 6.05 0.05
CA GLU A 71 -20.13 6.41 -0.37
C GLU A 71 -20.70 7.56 0.48
N ASP A 72 -19.89 8.60 0.70
CA ASP A 72 -20.18 9.79 1.49
C ASP A 72 -20.34 9.57 3.01
N GLU A 73 -20.12 8.34 3.52
CA GLU A 73 -20.17 8.07 4.96
C GLU A 73 -18.88 8.53 5.67
N PRO A 74 -18.95 8.91 6.96
CA PRO A 74 -17.76 9.17 7.76
C PRO A 74 -16.88 7.92 7.90
N ILE A 75 -15.57 8.04 7.66
CA ILE A 75 -14.65 6.90 7.73
C ILE A 75 -14.62 6.27 9.12
N GLU A 76 -14.84 7.06 10.15
CA GLU A 76 -14.92 6.64 11.54
C GLU A 76 -16.06 5.64 11.75
N ASP A 77 -17.24 5.96 11.22
CA ASP A 77 -18.44 5.13 11.33
C ASP A 77 -18.30 3.84 10.52
N VAL A 78 -17.75 3.95 9.30
CA VAL A 78 -17.47 2.78 8.45
C VAL A 78 -16.46 1.85 9.11
N ALA A 79 -15.35 2.39 9.62
CA ALA A 79 -14.32 1.59 10.28
C ALA A 79 -14.85 0.89 11.54
N ASN A 80 -15.58 1.62 12.38
CA ASN A 80 -16.17 1.07 13.59
C ASN A 80 -17.22 -0.01 13.27
N THR A 81 -18.05 0.22 12.24
CA THR A 81 -19.04 -0.76 11.77
C THR A 81 -18.37 -2.07 11.31
N ILE A 82 -17.33 -1.98 10.48
CA ILE A 82 -16.58 -3.15 10.01
C ILE A 82 -15.88 -3.83 11.18
N PHE A 83 -15.22 -3.06 12.07
CA PHE A 83 -14.51 -3.58 13.24
C PHE A 83 -15.44 -4.45 14.10
N ARG A 84 -16.63 -3.93 14.43
CA ARG A 84 -17.62 -4.64 15.24
C ARG A 84 -18.27 -5.81 14.52
N ALA A 85 -18.60 -5.64 13.23
CA ALA A 85 -19.22 -6.71 12.44
C ALA A 85 -18.28 -7.92 12.31
N TRP A 86 -16.97 -7.67 12.16
CA TRP A 86 -15.97 -8.73 12.09
C TRP A 86 -15.52 -9.22 13.46
N GLY A 87 -15.74 -8.41 14.51
CA GLY A 87 -15.28 -8.73 15.87
C GLY A 87 -13.76 -8.78 15.97
N VAL A 88 -13.06 -7.77 15.42
CA VAL A 88 -11.59 -7.74 15.38
C VAL A 88 -11.02 -7.71 16.80
N GLY A 89 -10.16 -8.69 17.15
CA GLY A 89 -9.62 -8.89 18.49
C GLY A 89 -10.32 -9.99 19.27
N LEU A 90 -9.65 -10.50 20.30
CA LEU A 90 -10.22 -11.56 21.15
C LEU A 90 -11.28 -10.98 22.09
N LYS A 91 -12.40 -11.69 22.20
CA LYS A 91 -13.49 -11.34 23.11
C LYS A 91 -12.98 -11.19 24.55
N GLY A 92 -13.33 -10.07 25.18
CA GLY A 92 -12.94 -9.76 26.55
C GLY A 92 -11.55 -9.16 26.70
N LYS A 93 -10.62 -9.38 25.75
CA LYS A 93 -9.34 -8.67 25.70
C LYS A 93 -9.42 -7.39 24.86
N ASN A 94 -10.24 -7.40 23.82
CA ASN A 94 -10.44 -6.28 22.88
C ASN A 94 -9.11 -5.77 22.29
N GLU A 95 -8.18 -6.70 22.03
CA GLU A 95 -6.86 -6.42 21.48
C GLU A 95 -6.92 -6.52 19.94
N GLY A 96 -7.77 -5.73 19.35
CA GLY A 96 -7.96 -5.65 17.91
C GLY A 96 -7.50 -4.33 17.31
N ILE A 97 -7.09 -4.35 16.05
CA ILE A 97 -6.75 -3.18 15.25
C ILE A 97 -7.36 -3.35 13.87
N LEU A 98 -7.99 -2.31 13.37
CA LEU A 98 -8.44 -2.26 11.99
C LEU A 98 -7.83 -1.04 11.30
N MET A 99 -7.12 -1.27 10.21
CA MET A 99 -6.61 -0.22 9.33
C MET A 99 -7.48 -0.19 8.07
N LEU A 100 -8.19 0.90 7.86
CA LEU A 100 -9.06 1.11 6.70
C LEU A 100 -8.46 2.17 5.77
N LEU A 101 -8.37 1.83 4.48
CA LEU A 101 -8.04 2.79 3.42
C LEU A 101 -9.21 2.89 2.44
N ALA A 102 -9.79 4.07 2.30
CA ALA A 102 -10.76 4.42 1.27
C ALA A 102 -10.01 5.10 0.11
N VAL A 103 -9.85 4.37 -0.99
CA VAL A 103 -8.88 4.70 -2.04
C VAL A 103 -9.29 5.94 -2.83
N HIS A 104 -10.54 6.01 -3.29
CA HIS A 104 -11.02 7.15 -4.07
C HIS A 104 -11.15 8.42 -3.22
N ASP A 105 -11.54 8.29 -1.95
CA ASP A 105 -11.69 9.40 -1.01
C ASP A 105 -10.35 9.87 -0.45
N ARG A 106 -9.27 9.09 -0.65
CA ARG A 106 -7.94 9.32 -0.09
C ARG A 106 -7.99 9.53 1.42
N ARG A 107 -8.76 8.69 2.10
CA ARG A 107 -8.93 8.71 3.55
C ARG A 107 -8.45 7.43 4.18
N SER A 108 -7.82 7.56 5.34
CA SER A 108 -7.33 6.44 6.14
C SER A 108 -7.84 6.53 7.56
N ARG A 109 -8.11 5.38 8.16
CA ARG A 109 -8.48 5.25 9.57
C ARG A 109 -7.70 4.11 10.20
N LEU A 110 -7.20 4.34 11.40
CA LEU A 110 -6.71 3.31 12.29
C LEU A 110 -7.66 3.25 13.49
N GLU A 111 -8.45 2.19 13.56
CA GLU A 111 -9.36 1.91 14.65
C GLU A 111 -8.67 0.97 15.63
N VAL A 112 -8.69 1.31 16.92
CA VAL A 112 -7.97 0.59 17.97
C VAL A 112 -8.97 0.08 19.00
N GLY A 113 -8.90 -1.21 19.29
CA GLY A 113 -9.71 -1.84 20.34
C GLY A 113 -9.26 -1.41 21.74
N TYR A 114 -10.18 -1.39 22.69
CA TYR A 114 -9.95 -0.91 24.05
C TYR A 114 -8.70 -1.49 24.73
N GLY A 115 -8.38 -2.77 24.48
CA GLY A 115 -7.23 -3.43 25.08
C GLY A 115 -5.87 -2.91 24.59
N LEU A 116 -5.86 -2.23 23.46
CA LEU A 116 -4.62 -1.70 22.85
C LEU A 116 -4.49 -0.17 22.93
N GLU A 117 -5.50 0.56 23.40
CA GLU A 117 -5.45 2.03 23.54
C GLU A 117 -4.24 2.51 24.40
N PRO A 118 -3.84 1.83 25.48
CA PRO A 118 -2.66 2.23 26.24
C PRO A 118 -1.35 2.07 25.46
N ILE A 119 -1.31 1.17 24.47
CA ILE A 119 -0.13 0.88 23.63
C ILE A 119 -0.12 1.74 22.38
N LEU A 120 -1.30 1.94 21.79
CA LEU A 120 -1.53 2.67 20.54
C LEU A 120 -2.49 3.85 20.77
N PRO A 121 -2.09 4.86 21.54
CA PRO A 121 -2.91 6.04 21.73
C PRO A 121 -3.11 6.81 20.41
N ASP A 122 -4.13 7.66 20.34
CA ASP A 122 -4.52 8.42 19.15
C ASP A 122 -3.34 9.19 18.52
N GLY A 123 -2.44 9.75 19.34
CA GLY A 123 -1.27 10.47 18.87
C GLY A 123 -0.30 9.59 18.08
N LEU A 124 -0.07 8.35 18.54
CA LEU A 124 0.77 7.38 17.84
C LEU A 124 0.06 6.88 16.58
N SER A 125 -1.22 6.54 16.68
CA SER A 125 -2.06 6.15 15.56
C SER A 125 -2.04 7.20 14.45
N GLY A 126 -2.21 8.47 14.79
CA GLY A 126 -2.10 9.58 13.86
C GLY A 126 -0.71 9.74 13.25
N SER A 127 0.36 9.44 13.99
CA SER A 127 1.73 9.50 13.46
C SER A 127 1.98 8.39 12.44
N ILE A 128 1.48 7.18 12.68
CA ILE A 128 1.53 6.04 11.75
C ILE A 128 0.84 6.42 10.43
N LEU A 129 -0.38 6.93 10.48
CA LEU A 129 -1.10 7.36 9.28
C LEU A 129 -0.37 8.46 8.51
N ARG A 130 0.26 9.42 9.21
CA ARG A 130 1.08 10.45 8.55
C ARG A 130 2.30 9.87 7.85
N GLN A 131 2.94 8.85 8.41
CA GLN A 131 4.09 8.18 7.80
C GLN A 131 3.73 7.40 6.54
N MET A 132 2.49 6.90 6.43
CA MET A 132 2.00 6.23 5.22
C MET A 132 1.79 7.18 4.03
N ARG A 133 1.50 8.48 4.27
CA ARG A 133 1.10 9.43 3.21
C ARG A 133 2.00 9.49 2.00
N PRO A 134 3.34 9.51 2.10
CA PRO A 134 4.19 9.58 0.91
C PRO A 134 4.01 8.39 -0.03
N ALA A 135 3.89 7.18 0.51
CA ALA A 135 3.68 5.97 -0.26
C ALA A 135 2.25 5.92 -0.84
N LEU A 136 1.23 6.28 -0.04
CA LEU A 136 -0.16 6.35 -0.49
C LEU A 136 -0.36 7.34 -1.65
N ARG A 137 0.33 8.50 -1.63
CA ARG A 137 0.31 9.47 -2.74
C ARG A 137 0.93 8.95 -4.03
N GLN A 138 1.85 7.99 -3.92
CA GLN A 138 2.48 7.32 -5.06
C GLN A 138 1.68 6.12 -5.56
N GLY A 139 0.60 5.75 -4.87
CA GLY A 139 -0.18 4.54 -5.14
C GLY A 139 0.45 3.25 -4.59
N ASP A 140 1.50 3.35 -3.76
CA ASP A 140 2.21 2.22 -3.16
C ASP A 140 1.47 1.74 -1.90
N TYR A 141 0.21 1.30 -2.06
CA TYR A 141 -0.65 0.92 -0.93
C TYR A 141 -0.10 -0.27 -0.14
N GLY A 142 0.47 -1.26 -0.84
CA GLY A 142 1.08 -2.42 -0.21
C GLY A 142 2.24 -2.04 0.71
N ASP A 143 3.16 -1.22 0.23
CA ASP A 143 4.33 -0.77 1.00
C ASP A 143 3.93 0.15 2.16
N ALA A 144 2.91 1.00 1.97
CA ALA A 144 2.35 1.83 3.03
C ALA A 144 1.78 0.98 4.18
N MET A 145 0.98 -0.03 3.85
CA MET A 145 0.41 -0.95 4.84
C MET A 145 1.47 -1.81 5.52
N LEU A 146 2.48 -2.30 4.78
CA LEU A 146 3.59 -3.07 5.35
C LEU A 146 4.34 -2.27 6.43
N ALA A 147 4.70 -1.03 6.13
CA ALA A 147 5.41 -0.15 7.08
C ALA A 147 4.57 0.17 8.31
N ALA A 148 3.26 0.39 8.13
CA ALA A 148 2.35 0.65 9.22
C ALA A 148 2.14 -0.59 10.10
N ALA A 149 1.89 -1.76 9.50
CA ALA A 149 1.73 -3.01 10.22
C ALA A 149 3.00 -3.35 11.03
N GLU A 150 4.21 -3.15 10.46
CA GLU A 150 5.47 -3.34 11.17
C GLU A 150 5.58 -2.41 12.38
N THR A 151 5.22 -1.14 12.23
CA THR A 151 5.26 -0.16 13.32
C THR A 151 4.30 -0.55 14.43
N ILE A 152 3.08 -0.94 14.10
CA ILE A 152 2.04 -1.39 15.04
C ILE A 152 2.48 -2.67 15.76
N GLY A 153 2.89 -3.68 15.02
CA GLY A 153 3.29 -4.98 15.59
C GLY A 153 4.49 -4.83 16.53
N ASN A 154 5.47 -4.02 16.17
CA ASN A 154 6.63 -3.73 17.03
C ASN A 154 6.23 -3.00 18.33
N ALA A 155 5.31 -2.03 18.25
CA ALA A 155 4.81 -1.34 19.45
C ALA A 155 4.12 -2.30 20.40
N ILE A 156 3.28 -3.22 19.88
CA ILE A 156 2.59 -4.23 20.68
C ILE A 156 3.59 -5.24 21.28
N ALA A 157 4.53 -5.72 20.48
CA ALA A 157 5.54 -6.67 20.92
C ALA A 157 6.41 -6.10 22.05
N GLN A 158 6.84 -4.84 21.91
CA GLN A 158 7.60 -4.15 22.96
C GLN A 158 6.79 -4.00 24.26
N ALA A 159 5.53 -3.57 24.15
CA ALA A 159 4.67 -3.42 25.34
C ALA A 159 4.38 -4.75 26.04
N LYS A 160 4.31 -5.84 25.28
CA LYS A 160 4.07 -7.19 25.81
C LYS A 160 5.36 -7.96 26.13
N HIS A 161 6.55 -7.35 25.92
CA HIS A 161 7.87 -7.98 26.15
C HIS A 161 8.06 -9.28 25.38
N VAL A 162 7.55 -9.38 24.16
CA VAL A 162 7.71 -10.53 23.25
C VAL A 162 8.57 -10.15 22.04
N THR A 163 9.25 -11.14 21.47
CA THR A 163 10.03 -10.97 20.23
C THR A 163 9.21 -11.47 19.06
N LEU A 164 8.99 -10.60 18.05
CA LEU A 164 8.41 -11.04 16.79
C LEU A 164 9.47 -11.75 15.95
N THR A 165 9.25 -13.01 15.63
CA THR A 165 10.16 -13.80 14.79
C THR A 165 9.98 -13.48 13.29
N ALA A 166 8.85 -12.86 12.92
CA ALA A 166 8.56 -12.44 11.56
C ALA A 166 9.10 -11.03 11.30
N SER A 167 10.08 -10.93 10.41
CA SER A 167 10.49 -9.67 9.81
C SER A 167 9.89 -9.60 8.41
N LEU A 168 9.18 -8.49 8.12
CA LEU A 168 8.73 -8.23 6.76
C LEU A 168 9.93 -8.09 5.82
N PRO A 169 9.87 -8.66 4.60
CA PRO A 169 10.92 -8.46 3.63
C PRO A 169 10.97 -6.96 3.31
N ARG A 170 12.01 -6.28 3.82
CA ARG A 170 12.28 -4.90 3.43
C ARG A 170 12.55 -4.90 1.95
N ARG A 171 11.59 -4.46 1.14
CA ARG A 171 11.91 -4.05 -0.22
C ARG A 171 12.97 -2.96 -0.09
N HIS A 172 14.18 -3.26 -0.57
CA HIS A 172 15.18 -2.22 -0.80
C HIS A 172 14.50 -1.24 -1.78
N ARG A 173 13.99 -0.15 -1.24
CA ARG A 173 13.74 1.04 -2.06
C ARG A 173 15.10 1.34 -2.67
N PRO A 174 15.27 1.37 -4.01
CA PRO A 174 16.47 1.97 -4.56
C PRO A 174 16.50 3.37 -3.92
N SER A 175 17.52 3.57 -3.09
CA SER A 175 17.76 4.92 -2.56
C SER A 175 17.78 5.83 -3.77
N ALA A 176 16.97 6.88 -3.77
CA ALA A 176 16.99 7.94 -4.79
C ALA A 176 18.34 8.69 -4.83
N SER A 177 19.40 8.09 -4.31
CA SER A 177 20.79 8.50 -4.35
C SER A 177 21.57 7.87 -5.50
N ASP A 178 20.93 7.18 -6.47
CA ASP A 178 21.46 7.06 -7.82
C ASP A 178 21.26 8.34 -8.62
N SER A 179 21.36 9.48 -7.92
CA SER A 179 21.67 10.75 -8.57
C SER A 179 23.04 10.54 -9.22
N ILE A 180 23.07 10.49 -10.55
CA ILE A 180 24.31 10.53 -11.33
C ILE A 180 25.17 11.59 -10.64
N PRO A 181 26.35 11.21 -10.06
CA PRO A 181 27.11 12.17 -9.29
C PRO A 181 27.40 13.37 -10.19
N TRP A 182 26.97 14.55 -9.76
CA TRP A 182 27.12 15.79 -10.51
C TRP A 182 28.51 16.02 -11.13
N PRO A 183 29.61 15.46 -10.56
CA PRO A 183 30.91 15.46 -11.22
C PRO A 183 30.96 14.68 -12.54
N MET A 184 30.15 13.61 -12.70
CA MET A 184 30.06 12.87 -13.97
C MET A 184 29.31 13.70 -15.04
N ILE A 185 28.29 14.47 -14.65
CA ILE A 185 27.60 15.38 -15.56
C ILE A 185 28.55 16.49 -16.02
N LEU A 186 29.29 17.11 -15.10
CA LEU A 186 30.29 18.11 -15.41
C LEU A 186 31.44 17.54 -16.25
N GLY A 187 31.94 16.36 -15.91
CA GLY A 187 32.97 15.65 -16.70
C GLY A 187 32.49 15.35 -18.12
N GLY A 188 31.24 14.93 -18.29
CA GLY A 188 30.62 14.70 -19.58
C GLY A 188 30.49 15.99 -20.41
N ILE A 189 30.08 17.10 -19.78
CA ILE A 189 29.97 18.43 -20.45
C ILE A 189 31.36 18.94 -20.85
N VAL A 190 32.37 18.82 -19.98
CA VAL A 190 33.74 19.24 -20.28
C VAL A 190 34.35 18.40 -21.42
N LEU A 191 34.10 17.08 -21.41
CA LEU A 191 34.53 16.19 -22.49
C LEU A 191 33.86 16.54 -23.82
N LEU A 192 32.56 16.80 -23.80
CA LEU A 192 31.80 17.21 -25.00
C LEU A 192 32.30 18.54 -25.55
N PHE A 193 32.56 19.51 -24.67
CA PHE A 193 33.13 20.81 -25.05
C PHE A 193 34.53 20.65 -25.64
N TRP A 194 35.38 19.77 -25.09
CA TRP A 194 36.70 19.48 -25.57
C TRP A 194 36.68 18.79 -26.94
N LEU A 195 35.74 17.85 -27.16
CA LEU A 195 35.51 17.18 -28.46
C LEU A 195 35.04 18.16 -29.54
N ILE A 196 34.15 19.09 -29.22
CA ILE A 196 33.68 20.12 -30.15
C ILE A 196 34.81 21.07 -30.50
N ARG A 197 35.65 21.46 -29.53
CA ARG A 197 36.80 22.33 -29.74
C ARG A 197 37.93 21.63 -30.50
N ALA A 198 38.16 20.34 -30.24
CA ALA A 198 39.18 19.52 -30.93
C ALA A 198 38.82 19.21 -32.41
N GLY A 199 37.50 19.15 -32.71
CA GLY A 199 36.97 18.97 -34.09
C GLY A 199 37.07 20.19 -35.00
N GLY A 200 37.46 21.36 -34.50
CA GLY A 200 37.47 22.65 -35.20
C GLY A 200 38.76 23.02 -35.93
N SER A 201 39.71 22.09 -36.21
CA SER A 201 40.94 22.42 -36.93
C SER A 201 41.17 21.49 -38.12
N ARG A 202 40.89 22.01 -39.30
CA ARG A 202 41.37 21.69 -40.63
C ARG A 202 41.62 20.23 -41.05
N GLY A 203 40.87 19.80 -42.05
CA GLY A 203 41.47 19.07 -43.21
C GLY A 203 41.14 17.60 -43.32
N HIS A 204 40.32 17.29 -44.29
CA HIS A 204 40.37 16.14 -45.19
C HIS A 204 40.43 14.71 -44.62
N GLY A 205 39.32 14.03 -44.77
CA GLY A 205 39.32 12.59 -45.07
C GLY A 205 39.44 11.61 -43.88
N GLY A 206 38.31 11.00 -43.48
CA GLY A 206 38.40 9.74 -42.74
C GLY A 206 37.70 9.74 -41.36
N GLY A 207 36.45 10.16 -41.26
CA GLY A 207 35.75 10.23 -39.96
C GLY A 207 34.45 9.43 -39.85
N GLY A 208 34.24 8.37 -40.61
CA GLY A 208 32.96 7.66 -40.65
C GLY A 208 32.83 6.47 -39.66
N ILE A 209 33.92 5.98 -39.08
CA ILE A 209 33.89 4.70 -38.34
C ILE A 209 33.59 4.91 -36.83
N LEU A 210 34.10 5.99 -36.23
CA LEU A 210 33.92 6.21 -34.79
C LEU A 210 32.51 6.71 -34.45
N THR A 211 31.89 7.49 -35.32
CA THR A 211 30.50 8.00 -35.11
C THR A 211 29.46 6.87 -35.19
N GLY A 212 29.70 5.86 -36.06
CA GLY A 212 28.83 4.69 -36.19
C GLY A 212 28.91 3.74 -34.98
N LEU A 213 30.08 3.64 -34.35
CA LEU A 213 30.30 2.74 -33.24
C LEU A 213 29.69 3.26 -31.92
N ILE A 214 29.67 4.56 -31.70
CA ILE A 214 29.08 5.18 -30.52
C ILE A 214 27.55 5.19 -30.62
N LEU A 215 27.00 5.49 -31.82
CA LEU A 215 25.53 5.53 -32.00
C LEU A 215 24.91 4.15 -32.07
N GLY A 216 25.64 3.14 -32.62
CA GLY A 216 25.15 1.76 -32.69
C GLY A 216 25.02 1.07 -31.34
N ASN A 217 25.83 1.44 -30.35
CA ASN A 217 25.77 0.86 -29.02
C ASN A 217 24.72 1.52 -28.10
N LEU A 218 24.22 2.68 -28.48
CA LEU A 218 23.18 3.42 -27.70
C LEU A 218 21.75 3.00 -28.09
N ILE A 219 21.56 2.43 -29.30
CA ILE A 219 20.23 2.07 -29.83
C ILE A 219 20.02 0.57 -29.94
N GLY A 220 21.10 -0.23 -29.83
CA GLY A 220 21.04 -1.69 -29.88
C GLY A 220 20.80 -2.32 -28.52
N GLY A 221 19.54 -2.43 -28.12
CA GLY A 221 19.12 -3.19 -26.95
C GLY A 221 19.49 -4.66 -27.08
N SER A 222 20.52 -5.11 -26.41
CA SER A 222 20.83 -6.54 -26.29
C SER A 222 20.00 -7.16 -25.19
N SER A 223 18.95 -7.84 -25.60
CA SER A 223 18.30 -8.92 -24.90
C SER A 223 19.34 -9.99 -24.52
N TRP A 224 19.63 -10.13 -23.24
CA TRP A 224 20.29 -11.33 -22.73
C TRP A 224 19.38 -12.00 -21.70
N GLY A 225 18.79 -13.11 -22.16
CA GLY A 225 18.11 -14.07 -21.33
C GLY A 225 19.07 -14.72 -20.35
N GLY A 226 18.76 -14.58 -19.07
CA GLY A 226 19.35 -15.32 -17.97
C GLY A 226 18.28 -16.18 -17.31
N ARG A 227 18.26 -17.45 -17.68
CA ARG A 227 17.44 -18.52 -17.13
C ARG A 227 18.11 -18.95 -15.81
N GLY A 228 17.49 -18.61 -14.69
CA GLY A 228 17.90 -19.10 -13.38
C GLY A 228 16.67 -19.53 -12.60
N GLY A 229 16.35 -20.82 -12.68
CA GLY A 229 15.37 -21.47 -11.83
C GLY A 229 15.94 -21.61 -10.42
N GLY A 230 15.22 -21.07 -9.43
CA GLY A 230 15.39 -21.34 -8.02
C GLY A 230 14.02 -21.62 -7.45
N GLY A 231 13.64 -22.92 -7.41
CA GLY A 231 12.49 -23.36 -6.68
C GLY A 231 12.76 -23.20 -5.20
N PHE A 232 12.04 -22.29 -4.54
CA PHE A 232 11.91 -22.29 -3.10
C PHE A 232 10.70 -23.14 -2.76
N GLY A 233 10.98 -24.32 -2.18
CA GLY A 233 9.98 -25.17 -1.59
C GLY A 233 9.20 -24.39 -0.53
N GLY A 234 7.90 -24.23 -0.75
CA GLY A 234 6.96 -23.76 0.23
C GLY A 234 6.91 -24.78 1.37
N SER A 235 7.38 -24.40 2.54
CA SER A 235 6.92 -25.02 3.77
C SER A 235 5.57 -24.40 4.10
N ASP A 236 4.50 -25.10 3.75
CA ASP A 236 3.17 -24.90 4.29
C ASP A 236 3.21 -25.12 5.81
N SER A 237 3.54 -24.09 6.57
CA SER A 237 3.10 -24.00 7.94
C SER A 237 1.77 -23.26 7.92
N GLY A 238 0.71 -24.02 7.67
CA GLY A 238 -0.65 -23.54 7.60
C GLY A 238 -1.16 -23.07 8.96
N GLY A 239 -0.91 -21.80 9.26
CA GLY A 239 -1.73 -21.02 10.18
C GLY A 239 -2.78 -20.29 9.33
N GLY A 240 -3.84 -21.00 8.90
CA GLY A 240 -4.93 -20.38 8.19
C GLY A 240 -5.64 -19.38 9.08
N PHE A 241 -6.06 -18.23 8.51
CA PHE A 241 -6.91 -17.25 9.18
C PHE A 241 -8.18 -17.95 9.70
N GLY A 242 -8.30 -18.03 11.02
CA GLY A 242 -9.43 -18.71 11.70
C GLY A 242 -10.64 -17.80 11.95
N GLY A 243 -10.61 -16.56 11.47
CA GLY A 243 -11.59 -15.53 11.79
C GLY A 243 -11.16 -14.66 12.99
N PHE A 244 -11.81 -13.51 13.13
CA PHE A 244 -11.59 -12.63 14.29
C PHE A 244 -12.37 -13.12 15.53
N GLY A 245 -11.88 -12.79 16.70
CA GLY A 245 -12.29 -13.40 17.98
C GLY A 245 -13.42 -12.70 18.74
N GLY A 246 -14.06 -11.66 18.18
CA GLY A 246 -15.20 -10.98 18.80
C GLY A 246 -14.82 -9.83 19.75
N GLY A 247 -13.75 -9.09 19.46
CA GLY A 247 -13.36 -7.87 20.17
C GLY A 247 -14.26 -6.67 19.86
N ASP A 248 -14.14 -5.62 20.66
CA ASP A 248 -14.88 -4.37 20.52
C ASP A 248 -13.98 -3.14 20.58
N SER A 249 -14.41 -2.05 19.94
CA SER A 249 -13.76 -0.74 19.94
C SER A 249 -14.76 0.36 20.29
N GLY A 250 -14.27 1.38 20.98
CA GLY A 250 -15.03 2.59 21.34
C GLY A 250 -14.81 3.77 20.41
N GLY A 251 -14.14 3.55 19.26
CA GLY A 251 -13.76 4.65 18.36
C GLY A 251 -12.39 5.26 18.65
N GLY A 252 -11.56 4.61 19.48
CA GLY A 252 -10.16 4.99 19.69
C GLY A 252 -9.36 4.88 18.39
N GLY A 253 -8.28 5.65 18.27
CA GLY A 253 -7.42 5.66 17.09
C GLY A 253 -7.34 7.00 16.39
N ALA A 254 -7.07 7.03 15.08
CA ALA A 254 -6.91 8.27 14.33
C ALA A 254 -7.40 8.13 12.89
N SER A 255 -7.78 9.27 12.30
CA SER A 255 -8.08 9.41 10.88
C SER A 255 -7.09 10.32 10.17
N GLY A 256 -6.92 10.11 8.89
CA GLY A 256 -6.02 10.90 8.06
C GLY A 256 -6.48 10.96 6.61
N ASN A 257 -5.83 11.83 5.85
CA ASN A 257 -5.98 11.95 4.40
C ASN A 257 -4.60 12.01 3.76
N TRP A 258 -4.51 11.70 2.44
CA TRP A 258 -3.25 11.77 1.68
C TRP A 258 -3.39 12.39 0.30
#